data_4aed0498c548345118e7d61e64aad083
#
_entry.id   4aed0498c548345118e7d61e64aad083
#
_cell.length_a   1.000
_cell.length_b   1.000
_cell.length_c   1.000
_cell.angle_alpha   90.00
_cell.angle_beta   90.00
_cell.angle_gamma   90.00
#
_symmetry.space_group_name_H-M   'P 1'
#
loop_
_entity.id
_entity.type
_entity.pdbx_description
1 polymer ?
#
loop_
_entity_poly.entity_id
_entity_poly.type
_entity_poly.pdbx_seq_one_letter_code
_entity_poly.pdbx_strand_id
1 'polypeptide(L)'
;MTIVAKVWIEEDCITCDACQDICPEVFLVSDDTSNILAAVRTDGKLDRNVGGAAMAGSAGTDYGEMILEAAEACPVEIIKFELQGDGAAEAVAEAAPTEAVAETPSAAVAVATGGSEALQALLGGERSLAILFGSQTGNAAGLAEKTAKLASNYGLVPTVYDMDGFDPSSLGNHKRTLIITSTWGEGEMPDNAETLWQSVNSQSPSLAGVTFSICAIGDSSYDEYCKAGVDWDGIYESLGASRVHPIQLCDVDFDIPWGQWAAEALPMIACVDDSGTLQEALIDEMKEYGSGSGEEVASGDFTPATVAQDELSITLSLFRYCPAA
;
A
#
# COMPACT_ATOMS: atom_id res chain seq x y z
N MET A 1 -14.96 -19.02 13.71
CA MET A 1 -15.72 -17.77 13.48
C MET A 1 -15.68 -17.00 14.78
N THR A 2 -15.02 -15.91 14.79
CA THR A 2 -14.89 -15.03 15.96
C THR A 2 -16.07 -14.08 15.96
N ILE A 3 -16.88 -14.08 17.02
CA ILE A 3 -18.09 -13.25 17.10
C ILE A 3 -17.78 -12.09 18.04
N VAL A 4 -17.81 -10.89 17.51
CA VAL A 4 -17.68 -9.65 18.27
C VAL A 4 -19.04 -9.25 18.81
N ALA A 5 -19.18 -9.25 20.14
CA ALA A 5 -20.43 -8.88 20.81
C ALA A 5 -20.59 -7.37 20.90
N LYS A 6 -19.50 -6.64 21.12
CA LYS A 6 -19.44 -5.19 21.21
C LYS A 6 -18.14 -4.66 20.65
N VAL A 7 -18.15 -3.44 20.14
CA VAL A 7 -16.98 -2.68 19.70
C VAL A 7 -17.15 -1.21 20.06
N TRP A 8 -16.05 -0.53 20.42
CA TRP A 8 -16.05 0.92 20.70
C TRP A 8 -14.68 1.53 20.47
N ILE A 9 -14.63 2.84 20.42
CA ILE A 9 -13.41 3.61 20.17
C ILE A 9 -13.17 4.53 21.36
N GLU A 10 -11.99 4.42 21.99
CA GLU A 10 -11.56 5.26 23.09
C GLU A 10 -11.16 6.67 22.64
N GLU A 11 -10.68 7.52 23.54
CA GLU A 11 -10.20 8.86 23.21
C GLU A 11 -8.83 8.78 22.48
N ASP A 12 -8.38 9.91 21.94
CA ASP A 12 -7.09 10.07 21.24
C ASP A 12 -6.99 9.41 19.86
N CYS A 13 -8.12 9.32 19.13
CA CYS A 13 -8.09 8.93 17.71
C CYS A 13 -7.29 9.95 16.88
N ILE A 14 -6.34 9.45 16.09
CA ILE A 14 -5.50 10.26 15.20
C ILE A 14 -6.06 10.37 13.76
N THR A 15 -7.29 9.93 13.53
CA THR A 15 -8.01 10.00 12.24
C THR A 15 -7.19 9.48 11.05
N CYS A 16 -6.52 8.34 11.23
CA CYS A 16 -5.63 7.74 10.23
C CYS A 16 -6.34 6.86 9.18
N ASP A 17 -7.66 6.80 9.20
CA ASP A 17 -8.55 6.02 8.32
C ASP A 17 -8.37 4.49 8.32
N ALA A 18 -7.31 3.95 8.93
CA ALA A 18 -6.99 2.52 8.88
C ALA A 18 -8.16 1.59 9.24
N CYS A 19 -8.98 1.94 10.23
CA CYS A 19 -10.15 1.14 10.61
C CYS A 19 -11.29 1.21 9.59
N GLN A 20 -11.48 2.35 8.96
CA GLN A 20 -12.47 2.53 7.89
C GLN A 20 -12.02 1.81 6.62
N ASP A 21 -10.73 1.83 6.29
CA ASP A 21 -10.18 1.12 5.14
C ASP A 21 -10.32 -0.40 5.27
N ILE A 22 -10.20 -0.94 6.50
CA ILE A 22 -10.33 -2.38 6.76
C ILE A 22 -11.79 -2.80 6.84
N CYS A 23 -12.65 -2.02 7.50
CA CYS A 23 -14.06 -2.37 7.72
C CYS A 23 -14.97 -1.15 7.59
N PRO A 24 -15.20 -0.64 6.36
CA PRO A 24 -16.05 0.53 6.10
C PRO A 24 -17.51 0.30 6.45
N GLU A 25 -17.96 -0.95 6.59
CA GLU A 25 -19.32 -1.30 7.03
C GLU A 25 -19.52 -1.06 8.52
N VAL A 26 -18.45 -0.93 9.30
CA VAL A 26 -18.50 -0.72 10.76
C VAL A 26 -17.96 0.64 11.15
N PHE A 27 -16.88 1.11 10.54
CA PHE A 27 -16.17 2.33 10.94
C PHE A 27 -16.37 3.46 9.93
N LEU A 28 -16.53 4.67 10.44
CA LEU A 28 -16.54 5.91 9.67
C LEU A 28 -15.66 6.94 10.36
N VAL A 29 -14.57 7.32 9.72
CA VAL A 29 -13.68 8.37 10.23
C VAL A 29 -14.24 9.74 9.87
N SER A 30 -14.28 10.63 10.86
CA SER A 30 -14.66 12.03 10.74
C SER A 30 -13.46 12.91 11.06
N ASP A 31 -13.62 14.23 10.93
CA ASP A 31 -12.54 15.20 11.19
C ASP A 31 -11.93 15.09 12.61
N ASP A 32 -12.70 14.59 13.58
CA ASP A 32 -12.30 14.56 14.98
C ASP A 32 -11.99 13.15 15.51
N THR A 33 -12.59 12.10 14.93
CA THR A 33 -12.48 10.74 15.47
C THR A 33 -13.05 9.71 14.50
N SER A 34 -12.73 8.43 14.72
CA SER A 34 -13.48 7.34 14.10
C SER A 34 -14.79 7.10 14.86
N ASN A 35 -15.85 6.76 14.15
CA ASN A 35 -17.17 6.46 14.66
C ASN A 35 -17.62 5.08 14.21
N ILE A 36 -18.46 4.43 15.03
CA ILE A 36 -19.10 3.18 14.65
C ILE A 36 -20.45 3.48 14.04
N LEU A 37 -20.71 2.91 12.86
CA LEU A 37 -21.92 3.15 12.08
C LEU A 37 -23.19 2.73 12.83
N ALA A 38 -24.23 3.54 12.71
CA ALA A 38 -25.54 3.30 13.32
C ALA A 38 -26.18 1.98 12.87
N ALA A 39 -25.91 1.55 11.63
CA ALA A 39 -26.48 0.34 11.05
C ALA A 39 -26.01 -0.96 11.71
N VAL A 40 -24.82 -0.97 12.31
CA VAL A 40 -24.24 -2.15 12.96
C VAL A 40 -24.41 -2.16 14.49
N ARG A 41 -25.08 -1.17 15.07
CA ARG A 41 -25.30 -1.00 16.50
C ARG A 41 -26.76 -1.17 16.87
N THR A 42 -27.03 -1.77 18.01
CA THR A 42 -28.40 -1.93 18.52
C THR A 42 -29.07 -0.62 18.95
N ASP A 43 -28.27 0.41 19.29
CA ASP A 43 -28.78 1.73 19.69
C ASP A 43 -28.98 2.70 18.52
N GLY A 44 -28.57 2.32 17.31
CA GLY A 44 -28.76 3.06 16.07
C GLY A 44 -28.10 4.45 16.02
N LYS A 45 -26.99 4.66 16.74
CA LYS A 45 -26.26 5.93 16.78
C LYS A 45 -24.98 5.87 15.97
N LEU A 46 -24.62 6.98 15.36
CA LEU A 46 -23.30 7.19 14.78
C LEU A 46 -22.44 7.96 15.81
N ASP A 47 -21.58 7.26 16.51
CA ASP A 47 -20.58 7.83 17.42
C ASP A 47 -19.50 6.78 17.76
N ARG A 48 -18.51 7.15 18.57
CA ARG A 48 -17.42 6.26 19.02
C ARG A 48 -17.90 5.04 19.82
N ASN A 49 -19.17 4.97 20.17
CA ASN A 49 -19.74 3.88 20.95
C ASN A 49 -19.05 3.68 22.32
N VAL A 50 -18.76 4.75 23.02
CA VAL A 50 -18.07 4.72 24.32
C VAL A 50 -18.73 3.73 25.28
N GLY A 51 -17.93 2.78 25.80
CA GLY A 51 -18.42 1.70 26.66
C GLY A 51 -19.06 0.52 25.92
N GLY A 52 -19.12 0.58 24.60
CA GLY A 52 -19.58 -0.49 23.72
C GLY A 52 -21.11 -0.72 23.77
N ALA A 53 -21.80 -0.58 22.65
CA ALA A 53 -23.15 -1.10 22.46
C ALA A 53 -23.08 -2.47 21.77
N ALA A 54 -24.09 -3.31 21.99
CA ALA A 54 -24.16 -4.59 21.30
C ALA A 54 -24.26 -4.39 19.76
N MET A 55 -23.63 -5.27 19.00
CA MET A 55 -23.71 -5.30 17.56
C MET A 55 -25.12 -5.69 17.11
N ALA A 56 -25.66 -5.01 16.09
CA ALA A 56 -26.99 -5.26 15.55
C ALA A 56 -26.98 -6.46 14.58
N GLY A 57 -28.01 -7.28 14.62
CA GLY A 57 -28.21 -8.40 13.68
C GLY A 57 -27.03 -9.38 13.70
N SER A 58 -26.52 -9.70 12.52
CA SER A 58 -25.34 -10.56 12.32
C SER A 58 -24.02 -9.79 12.22
N ALA A 59 -24.01 -8.46 12.40
CA ALA A 59 -22.83 -7.63 12.19
C ALA A 59 -21.58 -8.11 12.94
N GLY A 60 -21.73 -8.53 14.21
CA GLY A 60 -20.63 -9.08 14.98
C GLY A 60 -20.16 -10.47 14.52
N THR A 61 -20.95 -11.17 13.71
CA THR A 61 -20.62 -12.45 13.08
C THR A 61 -20.02 -12.25 11.70
N ASP A 62 -20.62 -11.38 10.91
CA ASP A 62 -20.23 -11.12 9.52
C ASP A 62 -18.94 -10.29 9.43
N TYR A 63 -18.79 -9.31 10.29
CA TYR A 63 -17.63 -8.39 10.31
C TYR A 63 -16.68 -8.65 11.50
N GLY A 64 -16.87 -9.72 12.27
CA GLY A 64 -16.10 -9.96 13.49
C GLY A 64 -14.59 -10.04 13.27
N GLU A 65 -14.15 -10.72 12.23
CA GLU A 65 -12.72 -10.85 11.88
C GLU A 65 -12.15 -9.52 11.40
N MET A 66 -12.89 -8.75 10.58
CA MET A 66 -12.49 -7.43 10.11
C MET A 66 -12.42 -6.39 11.25
N ILE A 67 -13.30 -6.50 12.25
CA ILE A 67 -13.25 -5.65 13.45
C ILE A 67 -11.97 -5.92 14.26
N LEU A 68 -11.57 -7.20 14.39
CA LEU A 68 -10.32 -7.56 15.05
C LEU A 68 -9.11 -7.03 14.27
N GLU A 69 -9.10 -7.22 12.97
CA GLU A 69 -8.05 -6.70 12.10
C GLU A 69 -7.94 -5.17 12.18
N ALA A 70 -9.07 -4.45 12.18
CA ALA A 70 -9.09 -2.99 12.37
C ALA A 70 -8.57 -2.57 13.75
N ALA A 71 -8.82 -3.37 14.79
CA ALA A 71 -8.29 -3.11 16.13
C ALA A 71 -6.77 -3.32 16.21
N GLU A 72 -6.25 -4.36 15.55
CA GLU A 72 -4.81 -4.64 15.46
C GLU A 72 -4.07 -3.63 14.58
N ALA A 73 -4.71 -3.15 13.52
CA ALA A 73 -4.13 -2.15 12.62
C ALA A 73 -4.19 -0.72 13.18
N CYS A 74 -4.89 -0.48 14.30
CA CYS A 74 -4.99 0.83 14.91
C CYS A 74 -3.67 1.23 15.59
N PRO A 75 -2.92 2.23 15.09
CA PRO A 75 -1.59 2.56 15.60
C PRO A 75 -1.59 3.12 17.02
N VAL A 76 -2.75 3.55 17.52
CA VAL A 76 -2.95 4.06 18.89
C VAL A 76 -3.76 3.09 19.76
N GLU A 77 -4.09 1.90 19.25
CA GLU A 77 -4.76 0.79 19.97
C GLU A 77 -6.03 1.17 20.71
N ILE A 78 -6.81 2.14 20.20
CA ILE A 78 -8.03 2.66 20.84
C ILE A 78 -9.30 1.92 20.44
N ILE A 79 -9.26 1.01 19.48
CA ILE A 79 -10.40 0.20 19.10
C ILE A 79 -10.49 -0.99 20.05
N LYS A 80 -11.54 -1.02 20.86
CA LYS A 80 -11.78 -2.05 21.86
C LYS A 80 -13.00 -2.87 21.49
N PHE A 81 -13.01 -4.15 21.88
CA PHE A 81 -14.10 -5.08 21.57
C PHE A 81 -14.32 -6.09 22.67
N GLU A 82 -15.53 -6.67 22.72
CA GLU A 82 -15.87 -7.84 23.53
C GLU A 82 -16.31 -8.99 22.62
N LEU A 83 -15.78 -10.18 22.86
CA LEU A 83 -16.14 -11.40 22.12
C LEU A 83 -17.35 -12.10 22.79
N GLN A 84 -18.17 -12.75 21.96
CA GLN A 84 -19.30 -13.53 22.48
C GLN A 84 -18.78 -14.85 23.05
N GLY A 85 -18.83 -14.98 24.37
CA GLY A 85 -18.50 -16.24 25.07
C GLY A 85 -17.39 -16.16 26.10
N ASP A 86 -16.65 -15.07 26.20
CA ASP A 86 -15.64 -14.88 27.24
C ASP A 86 -16.04 -13.75 28.20
N GLY A 87 -16.30 -14.15 29.45
CA GLY A 87 -16.37 -13.19 30.55
C GLY A 87 -14.96 -12.66 30.83
N ALA A 88 -14.82 -11.36 30.66
CA ALA A 88 -13.73 -10.51 31.12
C ALA A 88 -12.31 -11.12 31.11
N ALA A 89 -11.53 -10.74 30.09
CA ALA A 89 -10.09 -10.68 30.20
C ALA A 89 -9.60 -9.38 29.56
N GLU A 90 -9.23 -8.42 30.41
CA GLU A 90 -8.42 -7.28 30.02
C GLU A 90 -7.08 -7.82 29.47
N ALA A 91 -6.83 -7.66 28.19
CA ALA A 91 -5.50 -7.86 27.64
C ALA A 91 -4.75 -6.52 27.67
N VAL A 92 -4.03 -6.31 28.75
CA VAL A 92 -2.96 -5.31 28.81
C VAL A 92 -1.76 -5.94 28.10
N ALA A 93 -1.46 -5.51 26.90
CA ALA A 93 -0.21 -5.87 26.25
C ALA A 93 0.89 -4.92 26.70
N GLU A 94 1.71 -5.40 27.63
CA GLU A 94 2.96 -4.78 28.05
C GLU A 94 4.02 -5.07 27.00
N ALA A 95 4.58 -4.04 26.44
CA ALA A 95 5.69 -4.11 25.49
C ALA A 95 6.97 -4.60 26.19
N ALA A 96 7.56 -5.66 25.69
CA ALA A 96 8.97 -5.96 25.92
C ALA A 96 9.59 -6.58 24.66
N PRO A 97 10.79 -6.17 24.28
CA PRO A 97 11.42 -6.55 23.04
C PRO A 97 12.02 -7.93 23.12
N THR A 98 11.71 -8.80 22.19
CA THR A 98 12.40 -10.10 22.09
C THR A 98 12.80 -10.39 20.66
N GLU A 99 14.07 -10.48 20.51
CA GLU A 99 14.93 -11.13 19.53
C GLU A 99 14.29 -12.01 18.46
N ALA A 100 14.83 -11.84 17.26
CA ALA A 100 14.65 -12.66 16.09
C ALA A 100 14.82 -14.15 16.37
N VAL A 101 13.79 -14.93 16.09
CA VAL A 101 13.92 -16.37 15.88
C VAL A 101 13.41 -16.67 14.48
N ALA A 102 14.35 -17.11 13.65
CA ALA A 102 14.05 -17.65 12.34
C ALA A 102 13.25 -18.94 12.49
N GLU A 103 12.02 -18.94 12.02
CA GLU A 103 11.30 -20.18 11.75
C GLU A 103 10.95 -20.27 10.27
N THR A 104 11.37 -21.37 9.71
CA THR A 104 11.16 -21.83 8.35
C THR A 104 9.69 -21.88 7.98
N PRO A 105 9.31 -21.41 6.78
CA PRO A 105 7.93 -21.53 6.30
C PRO A 105 7.68 -22.94 5.76
N SER A 106 6.81 -23.65 6.41
CA SER A 106 6.16 -24.83 5.82
C SER A 106 4.67 -24.57 5.78
N ALA A 107 4.18 -24.14 4.65
CA ALA A 107 2.81 -24.41 4.22
C ALA A 107 2.75 -24.28 2.70
N ALA A 108 2.74 -25.42 2.04
CA ALA A 108 2.38 -25.50 0.63
C ALA A 108 0.92 -25.01 0.50
N VAL A 109 0.75 -23.80 0.00
CA VAL A 109 -0.54 -23.33 -0.49
C VAL A 109 -0.80 -24.07 -1.80
N ALA A 110 -1.92 -24.75 -1.88
CA ALA A 110 -2.37 -25.45 -3.08
C ALA A 110 -2.50 -24.42 -4.23
N VAL A 111 -1.58 -24.51 -5.17
CA VAL A 111 -1.57 -23.70 -6.40
C VAL A 111 -2.83 -24.03 -7.19
N ALA A 112 -3.69 -23.06 -7.39
CA ALA A 112 -4.73 -23.14 -8.40
C ALA A 112 -4.02 -23.30 -9.78
N THR A 113 -4.18 -24.46 -10.40
CA THR A 113 -3.57 -24.84 -11.66
C THR A 113 -4.20 -24.07 -12.81
N GLY A 114 -3.60 -22.97 -13.24
CA GLY A 114 -4.10 -22.11 -14.30
C GLY A 114 -3.05 -21.26 -15.00
N GLY A 115 -1.76 -21.62 -14.99
CA GLY A 115 -0.72 -20.86 -15.67
C GLY A 115 0.17 -21.76 -16.51
N SER A 116 0.92 -21.15 -17.48
CA SER A 116 1.91 -21.87 -18.30
C SER A 116 2.99 -22.52 -17.42
N GLU A 117 3.67 -23.54 -17.96
CA GLU A 117 4.81 -24.17 -17.27
C GLU A 117 5.90 -23.15 -16.91
N ALA A 118 6.06 -22.12 -17.74
CA ALA A 118 7.00 -21.04 -17.51
C ALA A 118 6.61 -20.15 -16.33
N LEU A 119 5.32 -19.79 -16.19
CA LEU A 119 4.82 -19.04 -15.05
C LEU A 119 4.95 -19.86 -13.76
N GLN A 120 4.61 -21.15 -13.79
CA GLN A 120 4.76 -22.04 -12.63
C GLN A 120 6.23 -22.17 -12.20
N ALA A 121 7.16 -22.27 -13.16
CA ALA A 121 8.59 -22.29 -12.86
C ALA A 121 9.05 -20.98 -12.21
N LEU A 122 8.55 -19.83 -12.68
CA LEU A 122 8.84 -18.52 -12.10
C LEU A 122 8.27 -18.39 -10.68
N LEU A 123 7.03 -18.82 -10.46
CA LEU A 123 6.38 -18.79 -9.12
C LEU A 123 7.03 -19.76 -8.13
N GLY A 124 7.67 -20.82 -8.61
CA GLY A 124 8.43 -21.78 -7.80
C GLY A 124 9.84 -21.32 -7.42
N GLY A 125 10.31 -20.19 -7.97
CA GLY A 125 11.62 -19.60 -7.69
C GLY A 125 11.65 -18.75 -6.41
N GLU A 126 12.73 -17.97 -6.26
CA GLU A 126 12.86 -16.97 -5.20
C GLU A 126 11.88 -15.82 -5.47
N ARG A 127 11.07 -15.43 -4.48
CA ARG A 127 9.96 -14.49 -4.65
C ARG A 127 10.04 -13.28 -3.72
N SER A 128 11.17 -13.08 -3.01
CA SER A 128 11.31 -11.91 -2.14
C SER A 128 11.20 -10.59 -2.90
N LEU A 129 10.55 -9.64 -2.28
CA LEU A 129 10.42 -8.27 -2.74
C LEU A 129 10.75 -7.33 -1.57
N ALA A 130 11.75 -6.49 -1.76
CA ALA A 130 12.03 -5.41 -0.81
C ALA A 130 11.22 -4.17 -1.20
N ILE A 131 10.48 -3.60 -0.25
CA ILE A 131 9.79 -2.34 -0.40
C ILE A 131 10.38 -1.36 0.61
N LEU A 132 11.17 -0.40 0.13
CA LEU A 132 11.78 0.61 0.98
C LEU A 132 10.90 1.86 0.99
N PHE A 133 10.67 2.45 2.16
CA PHE A 133 9.96 3.70 2.23
C PHE A 133 10.75 4.82 2.91
N GLY A 134 10.62 6.04 2.35
CA GLY A 134 11.03 7.30 2.93
C GLY A 134 9.83 8.19 3.17
N SER A 135 9.49 8.50 4.43
CA SER A 135 8.25 9.19 4.77
C SER A 135 8.43 10.20 5.90
N GLN A 136 7.96 11.43 5.67
CA GLN A 136 7.98 12.46 6.71
C GLN A 136 6.70 12.44 7.56
N THR A 137 5.55 12.18 6.92
CA THR A 137 4.21 12.29 7.55
C THR A 137 3.48 10.96 7.63
N GLY A 138 4.12 9.85 7.23
CA GLY A 138 3.52 8.52 7.24
C GLY A 138 2.86 8.10 5.91
N ASN A 139 2.58 9.01 4.98
CA ASN A 139 1.90 8.68 3.72
C ASN A 139 2.64 7.62 2.90
N ALA A 140 3.95 7.80 2.67
CA ALA A 140 4.74 6.81 1.93
C ALA A 140 4.84 5.47 2.66
N ALA A 141 4.87 5.46 3.99
CA ALA A 141 4.82 4.25 4.80
C ALA A 141 3.50 3.49 4.59
N GLY A 142 2.35 4.18 4.69
CA GLY A 142 1.04 3.59 4.43
C GLY A 142 0.91 3.01 3.02
N LEU A 143 1.43 3.71 1.99
CA LEU A 143 1.45 3.18 0.62
C LEU A 143 2.38 1.98 0.48
N ALA A 144 3.50 1.91 1.21
CA ALA A 144 4.38 0.75 1.20
C ALA A 144 3.69 -0.51 1.74
N GLU A 145 2.93 -0.38 2.81
CA GLU A 145 2.13 -1.46 3.39
C GLU A 145 1.00 -1.91 2.44
N LYS A 146 0.27 -0.95 1.85
CA LYS A 146 -0.74 -1.26 0.82
C LYS A 146 -0.11 -1.98 -0.38
N THR A 147 1.06 -1.53 -0.83
CA THR A 147 1.80 -2.17 -1.94
C THR A 147 2.24 -3.60 -1.58
N ALA A 148 2.67 -3.85 -0.35
CA ALA A 148 3.04 -5.19 0.12
C ALA A 148 1.84 -6.16 0.07
N LYS A 149 0.68 -5.73 0.55
CA LYS A 149 -0.56 -6.52 0.46
C LYS A 149 -0.88 -6.88 -1.00
N LEU A 150 -0.86 -5.90 -1.90
CA LEU A 150 -1.12 -6.13 -3.33
C LEU A 150 -0.07 -7.04 -3.99
N ALA A 151 1.21 -6.92 -3.62
CA ALA A 151 2.30 -7.73 -4.16
C ALA A 151 2.11 -9.22 -3.90
N SER A 152 1.50 -9.58 -2.77
CA SER A 152 1.21 -10.97 -2.41
C SER A 152 0.27 -11.67 -3.39
N ASN A 153 -0.63 -10.92 -4.05
CA ASN A 153 -1.53 -11.45 -5.08
C ASN A 153 -0.76 -11.97 -6.31
N TYR A 154 0.45 -11.47 -6.54
CA TYR A 154 1.34 -11.88 -7.62
C TYR A 154 2.37 -12.95 -7.21
N GLY A 155 2.12 -13.63 -6.07
CA GLY A 155 3.01 -14.66 -5.54
C GLY A 155 4.36 -14.13 -5.05
N LEU A 156 4.47 -12.82 -4.79
CA LEU A 156 5.65 -12.21 -4.18
C LEU A 156 5.59 -12.36 -2.65
N VAL A 157 6.78 -12.36 -2.04
CA VAL A 157 6.95 -12.35 -0.57
C VAL A 157 7.53 -10.98 -0.19
N PRO A 158 6.69 -9.97 0.02
CA PRO A 158 7.14 -8.62 0.29
C PRO A 158 7.66 -8.47 1.72
N THR A 159 8.69 -7.64 1.87
CA THR A 159 9.13 -7.12 3.17
C THR A 159 9.27 -5.62 3.06
N VAL A 160 8.56 -4.91 3.94
CA VAL A 160 8.61 -3.44 4.02
C VAL A 160 9.75 -3.04 4.93
N TYR A 161 10.57 -2.12 4.47
CA TYR A 161 11.73 -1.60 5.19
C TYR A 161 11.63 -0.10 5.34
N ASP A 162 11.74 0.37 6.57
CA ASP A 162 12.06 1.76 6.83
C ASP A 162 13.49 2.04 6.33
N MET A 163 13.69 3.15 5.64
CA MET A 163 15.03 3.56 5.20
C MET A 163 15.92 3.94 6.37
N ASP A 164 15.35 4.31 7.54
CA ASP A 164 16.15 4.53 8.75
C ASP A 164 16.73 3.20 9.26
N GLY A 165 18.05 3.20 9.42
CA GLY A 165 18.76 2.00 9.87
C GLY A 165 18.92 0.89 8.83
N PHE A 166 18.45 1.07 7.58
CA PHE A 166 18.68 0.10 6.51
C PHE A 166 20.16 0.05 6.10
N ASP A 167 20.73 -1.15 6.01
CA ASP A 167 22.13 -1.32 5.62
C ASP A 167 22.33 -1.10 4.12
N PRO A 168 23.01 -0.03 3.67
CA PRO A 168 23.26 0.24 2.26
C PRO A 168 24.00 -0.89 1.54
N SER A 169 24.82 -1.67 2.24
CA SER A 169 25.53 -2.81 1.65
C SER A 169 24.62 -3.98 1.29
N SER A 170 23.43 -4.04 1.86
CA SER A 170 22.44 -5.09 1.58
C SER A 170 21.57 -4.80 0.35
N LEU A 171 21.54 -3.56 -0.15
CA LEU A 171 20.71 -3.18 -1.30
C LEU A 171 20.90 -4.10 -2.51
N GLY A 172 22.13 -4.47 -2.84
CA GLY A 172 22.45 -5.38 -3.97
C GLY A 172 21.97 -6.82 -3.77
N ASN A 173 21.54 -7.20 -2.57
CA ASN A 173 21.05 -8.55 -2.28
C ASN A 173 19.56 -8.73 -2.68
N HIS A 174 18.81 -7.63 -2.80
CA HIS A 174 17.40 -7.63 -3.14
C HIS A 174 17.20 -7.56 -4.65
N LYS A 175 16.90 -8.69 -5.28
CA LYS A 175 16.72 -8.76 -6.75
C LYS A 175 15.53 -7.96 -7.24
N ARG A 176 14.51 -7.80 -6.41
CA ARG A 176 13.29 -7.04 -6.67
C ARG A 176 13.16 -5.98 -5.59
N THR A 177 13.12 -4.73 -6.01
CA THR A 177 13.04 -3.58 -5.08
C THR A 177 12.01 -2.57 -5.57
N LEU A 178 11.13 -2.17 -4.69
CA LEU A 178 10.26 -1.01 -4.88
C LEU A 178 10.65 0.06 -3.87
N ILE A 179 10.61 1.31 -4.31
CA ILE A 179 10.84 2.46 -3.43
C ILE A 179 9.60 3.35 -3.45
N ILE A 180 9.12 3.72 -2.27
CA ILE A 180 8.02 4.66 -2.13
C ILE A 180 8.52 5.77 -1.21
N THR A 181 8.65 6.99 -1.72
CA THR A 181 9.24 8.09 -0.95
C THR A 181 8.52 9.40 -1.17
N SER A 182 8.40 10.18 -0.10
CA SER A 182 7.95 11.56 -0.16
C SER A 182 9.15 12.51 -0.32
N THR A 183 8.87 13.71 -0.83
CA THR A 183 9.81 14.82 -0.86
C THR A 183 9.48 15.78 0.28
N TRP A 184 10.50 16.26 0.99
CA TRP A 184 10.35 17.21 2.09
C TRP A 184 11.00 18.55 1.76
N GLY A 185 10.51 19.62 2.37
CA GLY A 185 11.10 20.97 2.27
C GLY A 185 11.30 21.43 0.83
N GLU A 186 12.50 21.87 0.53
CA GLU A 186 12.92 22.40 -0.79
C GLU A 186 13.53 21.29 -1.68
N GLY A 187 13.04 20.04 -1.56
CA GLY A 187 13.52 18.91 -2.34
C GLY A 187 14.37 17.90 -1.57
N GLU A 188 14.40 18.01 -0.24
CA GLU A 188 15.18 17.13 0.61
C GLU A 188 14.55 15.73 0.74
N MET A 189 15.38 14.77 1.15
CA MET A 189 14.92 13.45 1.59
C MET A 189 14.09 13.58 2.87
N PRO A 190 13.09 12.72 3.11
CA PRO A 190 12.48 12.61 4.43
C PRO A 190 13.50 12.20 5.49
N ASP A 191 13.29 12.60 6.75
CA ASP A 191 14.24 12.36 7.85
C ASP A 191 14.70 10.90 7.94
N ASN A 192 13.79 9.95 7.77
CA ASN A 192 14.10 8.52 7.82
C ASN A 192 14.86 8.00 6.58
N ALA A 193 14.96 8.78 5.51
CA ALA A 193 15.69 8.38 4.29
C ALA A 193 17.09 9.03 4.19
N GLU A 194 17.34 10.14 4.90
CA GLU A 194 18.53 10.96 4.74
C GLU A 194 19.82 10.18 5.00
N THR A 195 19.87 9.39 6.08
CA THR A 195 21.07 8.62 6.44
C THR A 195 21.40 7.57 5.37
N LEU A 196 20.39 6.85 4.88
CA LEU A 196 20.58 5.87 3.81
C LEU A 196 21.02 6.55 2.51
N TRP A 197 20.39 7.67 2.15
CA TRP A 197 20.72 8.45 0.97
C TRP A 197 22.20 8.90 0.97
N GLN A 198 22.67 9.48 2.06
CA GLN A 198 24.07 9.89 2.21
C GLN A 198 25.02 8.69 2.14
N SER A 199 24.64 7.58 2.74
CA SER A 199 25.43 6.35 2.73
C SER A 199 25.57 5.75 1.34
N VAL A 200 24.47 5.69 0.58
CA VAL A 200 24.45 5.17 -0.80
C VAL A 200 25.31 6.05 -1.71
N ASN A 201 25.20 7.39 -1.59
CA ASN A 201 26.01 8.31 -2.38
C ASN A 201 27.51 8.19 -2.08
N SER A 202 27.88 7.98 -0.81
CA SER A 202 29.29 7.89 -0.41
C SER A 202 29.92 6.53 -0.69
N GLN A 203 29.16 5.44 -0.55
CA GLN A 203 29.66 4.06 -0.67
C GLN A 203 29.50 3.51 -2.09
N SER A 204 28.53 4.01 -2.86
CA SER A 204 28.25 3.59 -4.22
C SER A 204 28.15 2.06 -4.37
N PRO A 205 27.26 1.37 -3.62
CA PRO A 205 27.13 -0.08 -3.70
C PRO A 205 26.72 -0.51 -5.11
N SER A 206 27.20 -1.66 -5.57
CA SER A 206 26.77 -2.19 -6.87
C SER A 206 25.35 -2.74 -6.78
N LEU A 207 24.46 -2.27 -7.65
CA LEU A 207 23.08 -2.74 -7.79
C LEU A 207 22.89 -3.59 -9.07
N ALA A 208 23.99 -4.11 -9.64
CA ALA A 208 23.92 -4.99 -10.79
C ALA A 208 23.06 -6.24 -10.50
N GLY A 209 22.03 -6.48 -11.32
CA GLY A 209 21.08 -7.57 -11.15
C GLY A 209 19.94 -7.26 -10.14
N VAL A 210 19.85 -6.03 -9.66
CA VAL A 210 18.66 -5.50 -8.97
C VAL A 210 17.71 -4.92 -10.00
N THR A 211 16.44 -5.23 -9.85
CA THR A 211 15.37 -4.72 -10.70
C THR A 211 14.44 -3.87 -9.83
N PHE A 212 14.06 -2.67 -10.28
CA PHE A 212 13.37 -1.71 -9.43
C PHE A 212 12.29 -0.88 -10.13
N SER A 213 11.42 -0.27 -9.35
CA SER A 213 10.55 0.85 -9.72
C SER A 213 10.30 1.75 -8.52
N ILE A 214 9.93 3.01 -8.78
CA ILE A 214 9.76 4.04 -7.73
C ILE A 214 8.41 4.73 -7.87
N CYS A 215 7.74 4.93 -6.73
CA CYS A 215 6.61 5.81 -6.57
C CYS A 215 7.03 7.00 -5.68
N ALA A 216 7.03 8.19 -6.24
CA ALA A 216 7.44 9.41 -5.57
C ALA A 216 6.21 10.28 -5.25
N ILE A 217 6.13 10.75 -4.00
CA ILE A 217 5.07 11.64 -3.53
C ILE A 217 5.65 13.04 -3.36
N GLY A 218 4.95 14.04 -3.83
CA GLY A 218 5.30 15.44 -3.68
C GLY A 218 4.09 16.34 -3.75
N ASP A 219 4.35 17.63 -3.92
CA ASP A 219 3.34 18.67 -4.14
C ASP A 219 3.83 19.53 -5.32
N SER A 220 3.06 19.55 -6.39
CA SER A 220 3.41 20.25 -7.63
C SER A 220 3.39 21.78 -7.49
N SER A 221 2.98 22.32 -6.34
CA SER A 221 3.10 23.73 -6.02
C SER A 221 4.53 24.16 -5.67
N TYR A 222 5.44 23.19 -5.43
CA TYR A 222 6.86 23.43 -5.15
C TYR A 222 7.74 23.17 -6.37
N ASP A 223 8.81 23.95 -6.52
CA ASP A 223 9.73 23.87 -7.66
C ASP A 223 10.42 22.50 -7.76
N GLU A 224 10.78 21.88 -6.61
CA GLU A 224 11.46 20.59 -6.51
C GLU A 224 10.46 19.42 -6.32
N TYR A 225 9.40 19.40 -7.13
CA TYR A 225 8.34 18.39 -7.12
C TYR A 225 8.88 16.96 -7.25
N CYS A 226 8.55 16.07 -6.29
CA CYS A 226 8.96 14.67 -6.25
C CYS A 226 10.48 14.42 -6.33
N LYS A 227 11.31 15.44 -6.02
CA LYS A 227 12.75 15.39 -6.23
C LYS A 227 13.42 14.21 -5.51
N ALA A 228 13.06 13.91 -4.28
CA ALA A 228 13.61 12.79 -3.53
C ALA A 228 13.46 11.46 -4.30
N GLY A 229 12.28 11.20 -4.88
CA GLY A 229 12.07 10.01 -5.69
C GLY A 229 12.85 10.03 -7.00
N VAL A 230 12.94 11.18 -7.66
CA VAL A 230 13.74 11.35 -8.90
C VAL A 230 15.23 11.11 -8.61
N ASP A 231 15.73 11.57 -7.48
CA ASP A 231 17.11 11.35 -7.07
C ASP A 231 17.37 9.86 -6.78
N TRP A 232 16.45 9.16 -6.09
CA TRP A 232 16.53 7.70 -5.90
C TRP A 232 16.49 6.94 -7.23
N ASP A 233 15.66 7.33 -8.17
CA ASP A 233 15.56 6.72 -9.48
C ASP A 233 16.88 6.84 -10.26
N GLY A 234 17.46 8.03 -10.27
CA GLY A 234 18.73 8.30 -10.93
C GLY A 234 19.91 7.55 -10.32
N ILE A 235 19.98 7.48 -8.97
CA ILE A 235 21.11 6.79 -8.32
C ILE A 235 21.03 5.28 -8.51
N TYR A 236 19.83 4.66 -8.42
CA TYR A 236 19.65 3.23 -8.68
C TYR A 236 20.11 2.85 -10.08
N GLU A 237 19.68 3.61 -11.10
CA GLU A 237 20.14 3.39 -12.47
C GLU A 237 21.66 3.56 -12.60
N SER A 238 22.25 4.60 -12.00
CA SER A 238 23.69 4.87 -12.05
C SER A 238 24.54 3.77 -11.38
N LEU A 239 23.98 3.10 -10.38
CA LEU A 239 24.62 1.99 -9.65
C LEU A 239 24.41 0.64 -10.31
N GLY A 240 23.73 0.59 -11.48
CA GLY A 240 23.58 -0.58 -12.32
C GLY A 240 22.31 -1.38 -12.12
N ALA A 241 21.31 -0.86 -11.40
CA ALA A 241 19.98 -1.48 -11.32
C ALA A 241 19.19 -1.29 -12.64
N SER A 242 18.27 -2.22 -12.91
CA SER A 242 17.39 -2.19 -14.06
C SER A 242 16.00 -1.72 -13.69
N ARG A 243 15.50 -0.65 -14.32
CA ARG A 243 14.14 -0.14 -14.09
C ARG A 243 13.13 -0.99 -14.85
N VAL A 244 12.14 -1.61 -14.16
CA VAL A 244 11.07 -2.39 -14.80
C VAL A 244 9.90 -1.54 -15.25
N HIS A 245 9.62 -0.46 -14.52
CA HIS A 245 8.52 0.47 -14.79
C HIS A 245 9.01 1.90 -14.57
N PRO A 246 8.59 2.87 -15.39
CA PRO A 246 8.94 4.28 -15.18
C PRO A 246 8.58 4.74 -13.76
N ILE A 247 9.34 5.72 -13.25
CA ILE A 247 8.99 6.36 -11.98
C ILE A 247 7.60 6.98 -12.07
N GLN A 248 6.78 6.78 -11.04
CA GLN A 248 5.50 7.45 -10.87
C GLN A 248 5.68 8.69 -9.99
N LEU A 249 5.28 9.84 -10.50
CA LEU A 249 5.23 11.07 -9.72
C LEU A 249 3.79 11.31 -9.29
N CYS A 250 3.57 11.40 -7.98
CA CYS A 250 2.27 11.58 -7.36
C CYS A 250 2.20 12.95 -6.70
N ASP A 251 1.16 13.72 -7.00
CA ASP A 251 0.85 14.98 -6.33
C ASP A 251 0.15 14.72 -4.99
N VAL A 252 -0.40 15.74 -4.36
CA VAL A 252 -1.13 15.66 -3.07
C VAL A 252 -2.24 14.61 -3.08
N ASP A 253 -2.92 14.41 -4.20
CA ASP A 253 -3.91 13.35 -4.40
C ASP A 253 -3.24 12.06 -4.93
N PHE A 254 -2.36 11.50 -4.14
CA PHE A 254 -1.46 10.42 -4.55
C PHE A 254 -2.11 9.04 -4.68
N ASP A 255 -3.29 8.77 -4.10
CA ASP A 255 -3.88 7.42 -4.08
C ASP A 255 -4.17 6.88 -5.49
N ILE A 256 -4.74 7.70 -6.38
CA ILE A 256 -5.05 7.29 -7.75
C ILE A 256 -3.78 7.00 -8.56
N PRO A 257 -2.80 7.92 -8.68
CA PRO A 257 -1.58 7.64 -9.45
C PRO A 257 -0.72 6.53 -8.83
N TRP A 258 -0.69 6.40 -7.49
CA TRP A 258 -0.07 5.26 -6.85
C TRP A 258 -0.75 3.94 -7.23
N GLY A 259 -2.10 3.88 -7.20
CA GLY A 259 -2.84 2.69 -7.58
C GLY A 259 -2.60 2.26 -9.02
N GLN A 260 -2.51 3.22 -9.95
CA GLN A 260 -2.15 2.98 -11.35
C GLN A 260 -0.74 2.41 -11.47
N TRP A 261 0.24 3.02 -10.79
CA TRP A 261 1.61 2.52 -10.74
C TRP A 261 1.68 1.11 -10.16
N ALA A 262 1.01 0.83 -9.06
CA ALA A 262 1.00 -0.48 -8.44
C ALA A 262 0.42 -1.56 -9.37
N ALA A 263 -0.68 -1.25 -10.08
CA ALA A 263 -1.31 -2.16 -11.03
C ALA A 263 -0.41 -2.50 -12.23
N GLU A 264 0.50 -1.59 -12.61
CA GLU A 264 1.43 -1.81 -13.73
C GLU A 264 2.79 -2.37 -13.26
N ALA A 265 3.36 -1.83 -12.18
CA ALA A 265 4.68 -2.19 -11.70
C ALA A 265 4.71 -3.57 -11.02
N LEU A 266 3.66 -3.95 -10.25
CA LEU A 266 3.65 -5.22 -9.52
C LEU A 266 3.69 -6.45 -10.42
N PRO A 267 2.88 -6.60 -11.48
CA PRO A 267 3.00 -7.73 -12.37
C PRO A 267 4.36 -7.77 -13.10
N MET A 268 4.94 -6.61 -13.42
CA MET A 268 6.26 -6.55 -14.05
C MET A 268 7.36 -7.00 -13.08
N ILE A 269 7.41 -6.48 -11.87
CA ILE A 269 8.41 -6.89 -10.88
C ILE A 269 8.24 -8.36 -10.45
N ALA A 270 6.99 -8.87 -10.47
CA ALA A 270 6.69 -10.27 -10.23
C ALA A 270 7.21 -11.20 -11.35
N CYS A 271 7.40 -10.67 -12.56
CA CYS A 271 8.00 -11.40 -13.69
C CYS A 271 9.53 -11.34 -13.70
N VAL A 272 10.17 -10.78 -12.70
CA VAL A 272 11.63 -10.83 -12.57
C VAL A 272 12.04 -12.19 -12.00
N ASP A 273 12.98 -12.88 -12.65
CA ASP A 273 13.49 -14.19 -12.25
C ASP A 273 14.60 -14.09 -11.17
N ASP A 274 15.12 -15.23 -10.74
CA ASP A 274 16.17 -15.33 -9.72
C ASP A 274 17.51 -14.71 -10.14
N SER A 275 17.70 -14.46 -11.44
CA SER A 275 18.87 -13.75 -11.96
C SER A 275 18.72 -12.22 -11.95
N GLY A 276 17.52 -11.70 -11.65
CA GLY A 276 17.17 -10.30 -11.77
C GLY A 276 16.77 -9.89 -13.19
N THR A 277 16.39 -10.84 -14.04
CA THR A 277 16.00 -10.60 -15.43
C THR A 277 14.48 -10.60 -15.58
N LEU A 278 13.93 -9.56 -16.21
CA LEU A 278 12.50 -9.45 -16.49
C LEU A 278 12.10 -10.44 -17.61
N GLN A 279 11.12 -11.27 -17.31
CA GLN A 279 10.48 -12.21 -18.23
C GLN A 279 9.25 -11.56 -18.90
N GLU A 280 9.48 -10.66 -19.85
CA GLU A 280 8.43 -9.81 -20.46
C GLU A 280 7.26 -10.64 -21.03
N ALA A 281 7.53 -11.81 -21.58
CA ALA A 281 6.51 -12.68 -22.18
C ALA A 281 5.47 -13.20 -21.17
N LEU A 282 5.77 -13.13 -19.87
CA LEU A 282 4.89 -13.61 -18.79
C LEU A 282 4.04 -12.52 -18.14
N ILE A 283 4.21 -11.24 -18.52
CA ILE A 283 3.56 -10.12 -17.83
C ILE A 283 2.03 -10.22 -17.92
N ASP A 284 1.48 -10.51 -19.09
CA ASP A 284 0.03 -10.61 -19.27
C ASP A 284 -0.55 -11.79 -18.47
N GLU A 285 0.13 -12.93 -18.48
CA GLU A 285 -0.26 -14.10 -17.71
C GLU A 285 -0.14 -13.86 -16.19
N MET A 286 0.87 -13.10 -15.76
CA MET A 286 1.03 -12.69 -14.37
C MET A 286 -0.09 -11.72 -13.93
N LYS A 287 -0.54 -10.82 -14.80
CA LYS A 287 -1.70 -9.96 -14.54
C LYS A 287 -2.97 -10.76 -14.32
N GLU A 288 -3.22 -11.77 -15.18
CA GLU A 288 -4.35 -12.69 -15.02
C GLU A 288 -4.25 -13.49 -13.71
N TYR A 289 -3.05 -13.97 -13.38
CA TYR A 289 -2.79 -14.68 -12.13
C TYR A 289 -3.10 -13.80 -10.91
N GLY A 290 -2.59 -12.58 -10.86
CA GLY A 290 -2.83 -11.64 -9.76
C GLY A 290 -4.29 -11.25 -9.60
N SER A 291 -5.03 -11.11 -10.71
CA SER A 291 -6.48 -10.80 -10.67
C SER A 291 -7.33 -12.00 -10.24
N GLY A 292 -6.87 -13.23 -10.41
CA GLY A 292 -7.58 -14.47 -10.03
C GLY A 292 -7.30 -14.95 -8.61
N SER A 293 -6.23 -14.46 -7.95
CA SER A 293 -5.84 -14.87 -6.60
C SER A 293 -6.32 -13.89 -5.51
N GLY A 294 -6.85 -12.72 -5.89
CA GLY A 294 -7.39 -11.74 -4.96
C GLY A 294 -8.85 -12.01 -4.63
N GLU A 295 -9.20 -12.21 -3.36
CA GLU A 295 -10.45 -11.66 -2.86
C GLU A 295 -10.48 -10.18 -3.29
N GLU A 296 -11.59 -9.73 -3.88
CA GLU A 296 -11.79 -8.35 -4.29
C GLU A 296 -11.48 -7.43 -3.10
N VAL A 297 -10.29 -6.86 -3.09
CA VAL A 297 -10.12 -5.56 -2.46
C VAL A 297 -11.00 -4.67 -3.33
N ALA A 298 -12.11 -4.22 -2.79
CA ALA A 298 -13.07 -3.39 -3.49
C ALA A 298 -12.33 -2.20 -4.07
N SER A 299 -11.86 -2.37 -5.29
CA SER A 299 -11.44 -1.28 -6.14
C SER A 299 -12.71 -0.49 -6.41
N GLY A 300 -12.83 0.66 -5.78
CA GLY A 300 -13.76 1.65 -6.29
C GLY A 300 -13.57 1.69 -7.80
N ASP A 301 -14.65 1.47 -8.54
CA ASP A 301 -14.76 1.35 -10.00
C ASP A 301 -13.65 2.07 -10.78
N PHE A 302 -12.53 1.41 -11.00
CA PHE A 302 -11.58 1.75 -12.05
C PHE A 302 -11.94 0.97 -13.32
N THR A 303 -13.12 1.23 -13.86
CA THR A 303 -13.31 1.08 -15.28
C THR A 303 -12.54 2.21 -15.95
N PRO A 304 -11.50 1.92 -16.76
CA PRO A 304 -10.97 2.93 -17.66
C PRO A 304 -12.17 3.36 -18.51
N ALA A 305 -12.60 4.63 -18.36
CA ALA A 305 -13.59 5.20 -19.23
C ALA A 305 -13.01 5.10 -20.63
N THR A 306 -13.52 4.14 -21.39
CA THR A 306 -13.41 4.14 -22.85
C THR A 306 -14.09 5.43 -23.26
N VAL A 307 -13.31 6.48 -23.49
CA VAL A 307 -13.78 7.69 -24.13
C VAL A 307 -14.15 7.26 -25.52
N ALA A 308 -15.45 6.95 -25.71
CA ALA A 308 -16.01 6.86 -27.02
C ALA A 308 -15.71 8.20 -27.72
N GLN A 309 -14.91 8.13 -28.77
CA GLN A 309 -14.76 9.23 -29.72
C GLN A 309 -16.08 9.28 -30.49
N ASP A 310 -17.05 10.01 -29.95
CA ASP A 310 -18.22 10.42 -30.69
C ASP A 310 -18.40 11.93 -30.47
N GLU A 311 -18.07 12.60 -31.55
CA GLU A 311 -18.59 13.89 -32.03
C GLU A 311 -18.70 15.04 -30.99
N LEU A 312 -17.59 15.68 -30.73
CA LEU A 312 -17.60 17.10 -30.35
C LEU A 312 -17.75 17.96 -31.60
N SER A 313 -18.99 18.14 -32.04
CA SER A 313 -19.36 19.23 -32.95
C SER A 313 -19.23 20.54 -32.18
N ILE A 314 -18.06 21.16 -32.25
CA ILE A 314 -17.86 22.52 -31.75
C ILE A 314 -18.51 23.47 -32.74
N THR A 315 -19.72 23.95 -32.41
CA THR A 315 -20.34 25.09 -33.09
C THR A 315 -19.58 26.36 -32.69
N LEU A 316 -18.67 26.79 -33.53
CA LEU A 316 -18.02 28.10 -33.41
C LEU A 316 -19.06 29.19 -33.67
N SER A 317 -19.60 29.80 -32.61
CA SER A 317 -20.33 31.06 -32.69
C SER A 317 -19.33 32.19 -32.94
N LEU A 318 -19.28 32.66 -34.20
CA LEU A 318 -18.59 33.85 -34.61
C LEU A 318 -19.19 35.09 -33.92
N PHE A 319 -18.54 35.59 -32.89
CA PHE A 319 -18.77 36.95 -32.43
C PHE A 319 -18.24 37.91 -33.49
N ARG A 320 -19.13 38.52 -34.24
CA ARG A 320 -18.82 39.68 -35.10
C ARG A 320 -18.51 40.86 -34.21
N TYR A 321 -17.29 41.33 -34.31
CA TYR A 321 -16.83 42.62 -33.78
C TYR A 321 -17.45 43.71 -34.66
N CYS A 322 -18.23 44.61 -34.04
CA CYS A 322 -18.74 45.83 -34.67
C CYS A 322 -17.79 46.97 -34.30
N PRO A 323 -17.15 47.66 -35.23
CA PRO A 323 -16.40 48.86 -34.89
C PRO A 323 -17.36 50.05 -34.74
N ALA A 324 -17.25 50.76 -33.63
CA ALA A 324 -17.93 52.02 -33.41
C ALA A 324 -17.21 53.14 -34.16
N ALA A 325 -18.00 53.99 -34.80
CA ALA A 325 -17.63 55.27 -35.33
C ALA A 325 -17.53 56.33 -34.21
#